data_b9d034f4c8acc0860d9af83cf3558b42
#
_entry.id   b9d034f4c8acc0860d9af83cf3558b42
#
_cell.length_a   1.000
_cell.length_b   1.000
_cell.length_c   1.000
_cell.angle_alpha   90.00
_cell.angle_beta   90.00
_cell.angle_gamma   90.00
#
_symmetry.space_group_name_H-M   'P 1'
#
loop_
_entity.id
_entity.type
_entity.pdbx_description
1 polymer ?
#
loop_
_entity_poly.entity_id
_entity_poly.type
_entity_poly.pdbx_seq_one_letter_code
_entity_poly.pdbx_strand_id
1 'polypeptide(L)'
;MRLPAFDNNKEIPVALTFRLSLLNIGAALLSAGCASGPRDPAPVHDEPFRPQLSFSPQRNWMNDPNGLVYHDGEYHLFYQYNPSRDTWGDMSWGHAVSADLLHWTELPVALPVEKDAKGEITQMFFSGSAVVDHANTSGFGQPGKPAMVALYTAVFPQARTLNGKQIRAGTQAQSLAYSLDRGRTWTQYAGNPVIPAPPAPYAAEYREFRDPKVFWYEPEHKWVLAAVVAQQHKALFYSSRDLIHWEWTGEFGPAGAAGGVWECPDLVELPVDGDPARRKWVLIVSINPGGPAGGSGMQYFVGDFDGKTFTRDRNAASDDVRWLDYGADFYAGVTYNDAPGNRRLLVGWMNNWQYAGTVPTAPWRSAQSLPRELGLRTVDGQVKLVQQPLAQVQALRTGLLYSVPARAIAPGVQAVSLNGAAHAPLEVRMRLQPGTAARSGIRLGTAGTSAYTEIGYDAAQHAVYVDRTHAGESRFHPQFAARHAAPVSLRDAELPLRILVDRGSVTVFAGEGDTVLTDQVFPPAGPAAVSLFGVDGDAAVRDLDVWSLNSIWKDVQ
;
A
#
# COMPACT_ATOMS: atom_id res chain seq x y z
N MET A 1 10.32 -1.84 -24.42
CA MET A 1 9.53 -3.05 -24.72
C MET A 1 8.06 -2.68 -24.56
N ARG A 2 7.31 -2.63 -25.65
CA ARG A 2 5.90 -2.19 -25.63
C ARG A 2 5.07 -3.23 -24.90
N LEU A 3 4.25 -2.83 -23.95
CA LEU A 3 3.19 -3.67 -23.39
C LEU A 3 2.25 -4.09 -24.53
N PRO A 4 1.79 -5.33 -24.58
CA PRO A 4 0.87 -5.76 -25.61
C PRO A 4 -0.46 -5.01 -25.44
N ALA A 5 -0.92 -4.38 -26.51
CA ALA A 5 -2.26 -3.86 -26.63
C ALA A 5 -3.23 -5.05 -26.54
N PHE A 6 -4.22 -4.94 -25.67
CA PHE A 6 -5.33 -5.90 -25.61
C PHE A 6 -6.15 -5.78 -26.89
N ASP A 7 -6.03 -6.80 -27.73
CA ASP A 7 -6.83 -6.96 -28.93
C ASP A 7 -8.14 -7.66 -28.57
N ASN A 8 -9.23 -6.90 -28.61
CA ASN A 8 -10.59 -7.35 -28.26
C ASN A 8 -11.35 -7.92 -29.47
N ASN A 9 -10.75 -8.73 -30.31
CA ASN A 9 -11.47 -9.41 -31.39
C ASN A 9 -10.93 -10.83 -31.60
N LYS A 10 -11.43 -11.77 -30.80
CA LYS A 10 -11.53 -13.20 -31.22
C LYS A 10 -12.85 -13.77 -30.75
N GLU A 11 -13.79 -13.76 -31.67
CA GLU A 11 -14.99 -14.60 -31.60
C GLU A 11 -14.61 -16.07 -31.75
N ILE A 12 -15.04 -16.90 -30.81
CA ILE A 12 -14.99 -18.36 -30.92
C ILE A 12 -16.41 -18.86 -31.17
N PRO A 13 -16.70 -19.49 -32.31
CA PRO A 13 -18.01 -20.08 -32.54
C PRO A 13 -18.09 -21.45 -31.86
N VAL A 14 -18.99 -21.61 -30.91
CA VAL A 14 -19.39 -22.95 -30.43
C VAL A 14 -20.84 -23.20 -30.87
N ALA A 15 -20.96 -23.92 -31.93
CA ALA A 15 -22.22 -24.60 -32.28
C ALA A 15 -22.09 -26.08 -31.92
N LEU A 16 -22.81 -26.52 -30.90
CA LEU A 16 -23.08 -27.94 -30.68
C LEU A 16 -24.54 -28.14 -30.34
N THR A 17 -25.28 -28.60 -31.34
CA THR A 17 -26.64 -29.12 -31.23
C THR A 17 -26.62 -30.48 -30.56
N PHE A 18 -27.33 -30.67 -29.45
CA PHE A 18 -27.72 -31.98 -28.93
C PHE A 18 -29.22 -32.13 -28.93
N ARG A 19 -29.67 -33.23 -29.59
CA ARG A 19 -31.06 -33.67 -29.67
C ARG A 19 -31.50 -34.30 -28.35
N LEU A 20 -32.70 -33.91 -27.92
CA LEU A 20 -33.45 -34.60 -26.86
C LEU A 20 -33.88 -36.02 -27.31
N SER A 21 -33.66 -36.98 -26.46
CA SER A 21 -34.40 -38.24 -26.47
C SER A 21 -35.02 -38.46 -25.08
N LEU A 22 -36.34 -38.46 -25.04
CA LEU A 22 -37.14 -38.78 -23.86
C LEU A 22 -37.13 -40.28 -23.62
N LEU A 23 -36.81 -40.73 -22.43
CA LEU A 23 -37.26 -42.01 -21.89
C LEU A 23 -37.68 -41.81 -20.42
N ASN A 24 -38.98 -42.01 -20.18
CA ASN A 24 -39.54 -42.09 -18.85
C ASN A 24 -39.27 -43.45 -18.22
N ILE A 25 -38.65 -43.48 -17.03
CA ILE A 25 -38.78 -44.58 -16.08
C ILE A 25 -38.91 -43.97 -14.68
N GLY A 26 -40.08 -44.16 -14.07
CA GLY A 26 -40.32 -43.76 -12.69
C GLY A 26 -39.68 -44.74 -11.70
N ALA A 27 -39.00 -44.17 -10.71
CA ALA A 27 -38.73 -44.88 -9.45
C ALA A 27 -38.80 -43.84 -8.33
N ALA A 28 -39.77 -43.94 -7.47
CA ALA A 28 -39.88 -43.16 -6.26
C ALA A 28 -38.83 -43.62 -5.25
N LEU A 29 -37.89 -42.79 -4.94
CA LEU A 29 -36.99 -42.92 -3.78
C LEU A 29 -37.25 -41.72 -2.85
N LEU A 30 -37.84 -42.04 -1.70
CA LEU A 30 -37.93 -41.13 -0.56
C LEU A 30 -36.49 -40.82 -0.07
N SER A 31 -35.95 -39.69 -0.46
CA SER A 31 -34.77 -39.14 0.17
C SER A 31 -35.20 -38.15 1.25
N ALA A 32 -34.94 -38.51 2.51
CA ALA A 32 -34.99 -37.59 3.62
C ALA A 32 -34.01 -36.44 3.37
N GLY A 33 -34.51 -35.31 2.89
CA GLY A 33 -33.75 -34.07 2.76
C GLY A 33 -33.49 -33.53 4.14
N CYS A 34 -32.25 -33.62 4.63
CA CYS A 34 -31.79 -32.73 5.67
C CYS A 34 -31.87 -31.31 5.11
N ALA A 35 -32.88 -30.55 5.52
CA ALA A 35 -32.95 -29.12 5.32
C ALA A 35 -31.74 -28.51 6.05
N SER A 36 -30.70 -28.16 5.32
CA SER A 36 -29.68 -27.24 5.82
C SER A 36 -30.41 -25.92 6.05
N GLY A 37 -30.64 -25.58 7.33
CA GLY A 37 -31.12 -24.26 7.71
C GLY A 37 -30.20 -23.17 7.09
N PRO A 38 -30.67 -21.93 7.00
CA PRO A 38 -29.84 -20.84 6.52
C PRO A 38 -28.56 -20.85 7.34
N ARG A 39 -27.44 -21.10 6.68
CA ARG A 39 -26.11 -20.87 7.30
C ARG A 39 -26.08 -19.41 7.68
N ASP A 40 -25.80 -19.12 8.94
CA ASP A 40 -25.46 -17.77 9.35
C ASP A 40 -24.41 -17.23 8.37
N PRO A 41 -24.55 -16.00 7.88
CA PRO A 41 -23.54 -15.41 7.02
C PRO A 41 -22.19 -15.55 7.73
N ALA A 42 -21.19 -16.08 7.04
CA ALA A 42 -19.83 -16.20 7.59
C ALA A 42 -19.42 -14.83 8.16
N PRO A 43 -18.81 -14.80 9.34
CA PRO A 43 -18.42 -13.54 9.95
C PRO A 43 -17.55 -12.76 8.95
N VAL A 44 -17.93 -11.52 8.72
CA VAL A 44 -17.21 -10.60 7.83
C VAL A 44 -15.80 -10.39 8.42
N HIS A 45 -14.77 -10.39 7.55
CA HIS A 45 -13.35 -10.24 7.92
C HIS A 45 -12.72 -11.41 8.71
N ASP A 46 -13.27 -12.62 8.66
CA ASP A 46 -12.64 -13.81 9.27
C ASP A 46 -12.24 -14.90 8.26
N GLU A 47 -12.27 -14.58 6.97
CA GLU A 47 -11.87 -15.50 5.92
C GLU A 47 -10.37 -15.85 6.01
N PRO A 48 -9.93 -16.99 5.44
CA PRO A 48 -8.51 -17.32 5.34
C PRO A 48 -7.70 -16.18 4.74
N PHE A 49 -6.53 -15.88 5.34
CA PHE A 49 -5.61 -14.83 4.93
C PHE A 49 -6.15 -13.38 5.06
N ARG A 50 -7.39 -13.18 5.53
CA ARG A 50 -7.93 -11.84 5.78
C ARG A 50 -7.02 -11.08 6.74
N PRO A 51 -6.52 -9.90 6.37
CA PRO A 51 -5.71 -9.10 7.28
C PRO A 51 -6.43 -8.80 8.59
N GLN A 52 -5.73 -8.94 9.68
CA GLN A 52 -6.21 -8.69 11.03
C GLN A 52 -5.56 -7.44 11.67
N LEU A 53 -4.56 -6.87 11.00
CA LEU A 53 -3.84 -5.65 11.42
C LEU A 53 -4.01 -4.50 10.42
N SER A 54 -4.54 -4.77 9.24
CA SER A 54 -4.59 -3.83 8.12
C SER A 54 -5.97 -3.80 7.48
N PHE A 55 -6.33 -2.66 6.88
CA PHE A 55 -7.60 -2.51 6.19
C PHE A 55 -7.65 -3.34 4.90
N SER A 56 -8.77 -4.01 4.68
CA SER A 56 -9.18 -4.59 3.39
C SER A 56 -10.68 -4.42 3.20
N PRO A 57 -11.18 -4.19 1.97
CA PRO A 57 -12.62 -4.07 1.74
C PRO A 57 -13.33 -5.39 2.02
N GLN A 58 -14.60 -5.34 2.34
CA GLN A 58 -15.40 -6.55 2.58
C GLN A 58 -15.29 -7.53 1.40
N ARG A 59 -15.27 -7.01 0.18
CA ARG A 59 -15.20 -7.80 -1.06
C ARG A 59 -14.56 -7.01 -2.19
N ASN A 60 -14.28 -7.69 -3.28
CA ASN A 60 -13.86 -7.14 -4.55
C ASN A 60 -12.42 -6.61 -4.55
N TRP A 61 -12.02 -6.03 -5.69
CA TRP A 61 -10.68 -5.53 -5.93
C TRP A 61 -10.43 -4.19 -5.24
N MET A 62 -9.25 -4.05 -4.65
CA MET A 62 -8.70 -2.80 -4.16
C MET A 62 -7.23 -2.67 -4.57
N ASN A 63 -6.77 -1.46 -4.90
CA ASN A 63 -5.35 -1.14 -5.05
C ASN A 63 -4.99 0.17 -4.30
N ASP A 64 -4.44 1.17 -4.94
CA ASP A 64 -3.80 2.35 -4.36
C ASP A 64 -4.62 3.02 -3.25
N PRO A 65 -4.02 3.41 -2.13
CA PRO A 65 -4.63 4.35 -1.21
C PRO A 65 -4.78 5.72 -1.86
N ASN A 66 -5.91 6.37 -1.65
CA ASN A 66 -6.25 7.67 -2.22
C ASN A 66 -6.77 8.61 -1.14
N GLY A 67 -6.69 9.90 -1.39
CA GLY A 67 -7.41 10.89 -0.62
C GLY A 67 -7.14 10.86 0.88
N LEU A 68 -5.95 10.41 1.31
CA LEU A 68 -5.61 10.28 2.72
C LEU A 68 -5.62 11.65 3.40
N VAL A 69 -6.58 11.88 4.29
CA VAL A 69 -6.76 13.16 4.99
C VAL A 69 -7.39 12.94 6.36
N TYR A 70 -6.95 13.73 7.33
CA TYR A 70 -7.61 13.80 8.64
C TYR A 70 -8.53 15.02 8.68
N HIS A 71 -9.76 14.82 9.13
CA HIS A 71 -10.73 15.89 9.31
C HIS A 71 -11.68 15.60 10.45
N ASP A 72 -11.82 16.56 11.37
CA ASP A 72 -12.83 16.57 12.45
C ASP A 72 -12.93 15.24 13.22
N GLY A 73 -11.78 14.72 13.67
CA GLY A 73 -11.69 13.49 14.49
C GLY A 73 -11.61 12.19 13.69
N GLU A 74 -11.67 12.25 12.37
CA GLU A 74 -11.65 11.06 11.50
C GLU A 74 -10.45 11.07 10.54
N TYR A 75 -9.75 9.94 10.43
CA TYR A 75 -8.86 9.63 9.33
C TYR A 75 -9.66 9.03 8.20
N HIS A 76 -9.60 9.64 7.03
CA HIS A 76 -10.24 9.14 5.82
C HIS A 76 -9.25 8.36 4.99
N LEU A 77 -9.63 7.17 4.57
CA LEU A 77 -8.94 6.32 3.63
C LEU A 77 -9.86 6.11 2.43
N PHE A 78 -9.56 6.74 1.33
CA PHE A 78 -10.13 6.36 0.04
C PHE A 78 -9.17 5.38 -0.63
N TYR A 79 -9.66 4.62 -1.59
CA TYR A 79 -8.83 3.64 -2.29
C TYR A 79 -9.39 3.33 -3.68
N GLN A 80 -8.50 2.98 -4.58
CA GLN A 80 -8.90 2.44 -5.88
C GLN A 80 -9.72 1.18 -5.68
N TYR A 81 -10.91 1.14 -6.23
CA TYR A 81 -11.90 0.09 -5.95
C TYR A 81 -12.69 -0.29 -7.20
N ASN A 82 -12.81 -1.58 -7.45
CA ASN A 82 -13.79 -2.10 -8.39
C ASN A 82 -15.02 -2.58 -7.60
N PRO A 83 -16.16 -1.86 -7.61
CA PRO A 83 -17.32 -2.24 -6.81
C PRO A 83 -18.02 -3.51 -7.32
N SER A 84 -17.68 -4.01 -8.50
CA SER A 84 -18.38 -5.08 -9.19
C SER A 84 -17.65 -6.42 -9.17
N ARG A 85 -16.31 -6.42 -9.07
CA ARG A 85 -15.47 -7.62 -9.28
C ARG A 85 -14.22 -7.61 -8.42
N ASP A 86 -13.64 -8.79 -8.22
CA ASP A 86 -12.34 -8.98 -7.56
C ASP A 86 -11.13 -8.85 -8.52
N THR A 87 -11.33 -8.18 -9.65
CA THR A 87 -10.30 -7.88 -10.64
C THR A 87 -10.26 -6.38 -10.91
N TRP A 88 -9.11 -5.88 -11.37
CA TRP A 88 -8.96 -4.49 -11.77
C TRP A 88 -9.94 -4.12 -12.90
N GLY A 89 -10.55 -2.96 -12.80
CA GLY A 89 -11.52 -2.42 -13.76
C GLY A 89 -12.59 -1.60 -13.04
N ASP A 90 -13.43 -0.89 -13.77
CA ASP A 90 -14.53 -0.07 -13.24
C ASP A 90 -14.08 0.87 -12.10
N MET A 91 -12.86 1.47 -12.23
CA MET A 91 -12.19 2.17 -11.14
C MET A 91 -13.01 3.30 -10.56
N SER A 92 -13.28 3.15 -9.29
CA SER A 92 -14.02 4.04 -8.41
C SER A 92 -13.17 4.37 -7.19
N TRP A 93 -13.55 5.34 -6.37
CA TRP A 93 -12.98 5.52 -5.04
C TRP A 93 -13.87 4.86 -4.00
N GLY A 94 -13.42 3.76 -3.40
CA GLY A 94 -13.95 3.23 -2.14
C GLY A 94 -13.61 4.18 -1.00
N HIS A 95 -14.25 4.03 0.16
CA HIS A 95 -14.07 4.92 1.30
C HIS A 95 -14.18 4.16 2.62
N ALA A 96 -13.27 4.43 3.54
CA ALA A 96 -13.33 4.00 4.92
C ALA A 96 -12.87 5.12 5.86
N VAL A 97 -13.33 5.10 7.10
CA VAL A 97 -12.95 6.06 8.14
C VAL A 97 -12.49 5.36 9.40
N SER A 98 -11.58 6.00 10.14
CA SER A 98 -11.07 5.52 11.43
C SER A 98 -10.80 6.69 12.36
N ALA A 99 -11.04 6.51 13.66
CA ALA A 99 -10.63 7.48 14.67
C ALA A 99 -9.17 7.30 15.11
N ASP A 100 -8.58 6.12 14.88
CA ASP A 100 -7.28 5.72 15.45
C ASP A 100 -6.29 5.08 14.45
N LEU A 101 -6.68 4.96 13.14
CA LEU A 101 -5.92 4.32 12.07
C LEU A 101 -5.82 2.79 12.16
N LEU A 102 -6.48 2.17 13.12
CA LEU A 102 -6.54 0.72 13.30
C LEU A 102 -7.95 0.20 13.03
N HIS A 103 -8.96 0.75 13.71
CA HIS A 103 -10.35 0.31 13.60
C HIS A 103 -11.06 1.11 12.49
N TRP A 104 -11.45 0.41 11.44
CA TRP A 104 -12.01 1.01 10.24
C TRP A 104 -13.49 0.71 10.06
N THR A 105 -14.23 1.72 9.65
CA THR A 105 -15.61 1.58 9.18
C THR A 105 -15.65 1.84 7.69
N GLU A 106 -16.06 0.85 6.90
CA GLU A 106 -16.26 0.98 5.46
C GLU A 106 -17.52 1.80 5.19
N LEU A 107 -17.42 2.76 4.29
CA LEU A 107 -18.49 3.66 3.88
C LEU A 107 -18.90 3.39 2.42
N PRO A 108 -20.04 3.94 1.94
CA PRO A 108 -20.39 3.87 0.54
C PRO A 108 -19.29 4.42 -0.38
N VAL A 109 -19.24 3.91 -1.61
CA VAL A 109 -18.31 4.38 -2.65
C VAL A 109 -18.43 5.90 -2.81
N ALA A 110 -17.31 6.60 -2.65
CA ALA A 110 -17.28 8.06 -2.65
C ALA A 110 -17.40 8.65 -4.06
N LEU A 111 -16.62 8.11 -5.02
CA LEU A 111 -16.61 8.53 -6.42
C LEU A 111 -16.82 7.28 -7.29
N PRO A 112 -18.06 6.97 -7.66
CA PRO A 112 -18.38 5.78 -8.44
C PRO A 112 -18.02 5.98 -9.92
N VAL A 113 -17.50 4.94 -10.57
CA VAL A 113 -17.30 4.91 -12.02
C VAL A 113 -18.56 5.39 -12.76
N GLU A 114 -18.39 6.24 -13.76
CA GLU A 114 -19.50 6.74 -14.55
C GLU A 114 -19.73 5.90 -15.81
N LYS A 115 -20.99 5.61 -16.07
CA LYS A 115 -21.42 4.86 -17.26
C LYS A 115 -22.57 5.58 -17.96
N ASP A 116 -22.66 5.41 -19.26
CA ASP A 116 -23.79 5.90 -20.05
C ASP A 116 -25.03 4.98 -19.91
N ALA A 117 -26.10 5.34 -20.58
CA ALA A 117 -27.35 4.57 -20.58
C ALA A 117 -27.21 3.16 -21.19
N LYS A 118 -26.12 2.89 -21.91
CA LYS A 118 -25.80 1.57 -22.47
C LYS A 118 -24.89 0.75 -21.56
N GLY A 119 -24.42 1.33 -20.43
CA GLY A 119 -23.49 0.72 -19.51
C GLY A 119 -22.02 0.89 -19.90
N GLU A 120 -21.71 1.65 -20.95
CA GLU A 120 -20.33 1.94 -21.35
C GLU A 120 -19.69 2.96 -20.41
N ILE A 121 -18.43 2.70 -20.02
CA ILE A 121 -17.71 3.59 -19.10
C ILE A 121 -17.43 4.93 -19.79
N THR A 122 -17.86 6.01 -19.16
CA THR A 122 -17.64 7.38 -19.62
C THR A 122 -16.55 8.11 -18.85
N GLN A 123 -16.34 7.73 -17.58
CA GLN A 123 -15.26 8.22 -16.73
C GLN A 123 -14.91 7.20 -15.66
N MET A 124 -13.61 6.95 -15.45
CA MET A 124 -13.07 6.27 -14.27
C MET A 124 -12.34 7.26 -13.36
N PHE A 125 -12.26 6.91 -12.09
CA PHE A 125 -11.59 7.70 -11.06
C PHE A 125 -10.29 6.99 -10.65
N PHE A 126 -9.16 7.45 -11.20
CA PHE A 126 -7.84 6.95 -10.84
C PHE A 126 -7.30 7.68 -9.61
N SER A 127 -6.09 7.32 -9.20
CA SER A 127 -5.49 7.78 -7.95
C SER A 127 -5.39 9.29 -7.83
N GLY A 128 -5.33 9.74 -6.58
CA GLY A 128 -5.26 11.14 -6.22
C GLY A 128 -5.25 11.36 -4.70
N SER A 129 -5.43 12.60 -4.29
CA SER A 129 -5.33 13.02 -2.89
C SER A 129 -6.50 13.88 -2.44
N ALA A 130 -6.64 14.09 -1.14
CA ALA A 130 -7.62 15.02 -0.57
C ALA A 130 -6.96 15.97 0.43
N VAL A 131 -7.52 17.16 0.57
CA VAL A 131 -7.14 18.20 1.52
C VAL A 131 -8.39 18.78 2.17
N VAL A 132 -8.23 19.44 3.33
CA VAL A 132 -9.26 20.28 3.91
C VAL A 132 -8.93 21.73 3.60
N ASP A 133 -9.82 22.44 2.91
CA ASP A 133 -9.66 23.86 2.58
C ASP A 133 -10.12 24.73 3.76
N HIS A 134 -9.30 24.76 4.82
CA HIS A 134 -9.60 25.49 6.05
C HIS A 134 -9.81 26.98 5.83
N ALA A 135 -9.10 27.58 4.89
CA ALA A 135 -9.19 29.01 4.57
C ALA A 135 -10.29 29.34 3.53
N ASN A 136 -11.01 28.31 3.06
CA ASN A 136 -12.02 28.42 2.00
C ASN A 136 -11.49 29.13 0.74
N THR A 137 -10.29 28.81 0.35
CA THR A 137 -9.63 29.39 -0.84
C THR A 137 -10.35 29.04 -2.13
N SER A 138 -10.97 27.85 -2.19
CA SER A 138 -11.74 27.38 -3.33
C SER A 138 -13.14 28.00 -3.43
N GLY A 139 -13.64 28.57 -2.34
CA GLY A 139 -15.01 29.07 -2.24
C GLY A 139 -16.08 27.97 -2.15
N PHE A 140 -15.71 26.69 -2.02
CA PHE A 140 -16.68 25.58 -1.88
C PHE A 140 -17.24 25.46 -0.47
N GLY A 141 -16.48 25.92 0.53
CA GLY A 141 -16.87 25.85 1.94
C GLY A 141 -18.04 26.78 2.29
N GLN A 142 -18.64 26.54 3.44
CA GLN A 142 -19.67 27.36 4.06
C GLN A 142 -19.19 27.87 5.42
N PRO A 143 -19.77 28.91 6.00
CA PRO A 143 -19.41 29.39 7.34
C PRO A 143 -19.39 28.26 8.37
N GLY A 144 -18.21 28.00 8.99
CA GLY A 144 -18.00 26.93 9.96
C GLY A 144 -17.96 25.52 9.38
N LYS A 145 -17.97 25.36 8.06
CA LYS A 145 -17.87 24.06 7.35
C LYS A 145 -16.84 24.16 6.23
N PRO A 146 -15.56 23.92 6.50
CA PRO A 146 -14.55 23.86 5.46
C PRO A 146 -14.85 22.71 4.50
N ALA A 147 -14.55 22.90 3.23
CA ALA A 147 -14.71 21.85 2.25
C ALA A 147 -13.56 20.85 2.34
N MET A 148 -13.84 19.56 2.28
CA MET A 148 -12.87 18.56 1.85
C MET A 148 -12.84 18.60 0.33
N VAL A 149 -11.64 18.71 -0.26
CA VAL A 149 -11.44 18.77 -1.71
C VAL A 149 -10.56 17.62 -2.13
N ALA A 150 -11.10 16.74 -2.97
CA ALA A 150 -10.36 15.64 -3.59
C ALA A 150 -9.90 16.07 -4.98
N LEU A 151 -8.61 15.89 -5.28
CA LEU A 151 -8.07 15.98 -6.63
C LEU A 151 -7.69 14.56 -7.07
N TYR A 152 -8.21 14.17 -8.22
CA TYR A 152 -8.08 12.81 -8.75
C TYR A 152 -7.79 12.83 -10.24
N THR A 153 -7.27 11.73 -10.76
CA THR A 153 -7.11 11.56 -12.21
C THR A 153 -8.41 11.03 -12.80
N ALA A 154 -9.09 11.85 -13.59
CA ALA A 154 -10.22 11.42 -14.40
C ALA A 154 -9.70 10.76 -15.68
N VAL A 155 -10.11 9.52 -15.94
CA VAL A 155 -9.79 8.79 -17.18
C VAL A 155 -11.01 8.77 -18.07
N PHE A 156 -10.85 9.28 -19.29
CA PHE A 156 -11.91 9.34 -20.30
C PHE A 156 -11.64 8.31 -21.41
N PRO A 157 -12.27 7.13 -21.37
CA PRO A 157 -12.03 6.09 -22.38
C PRO A 157 -12.37 6.54 -23.80
N GLN A 158 -13.37 7.43 -23.92
CA GLN A 158 -13.87 7.94 -25.21
C GLN A 158 -13.60 9.44 -25.33
N ALA A 159 -13.41 9.92 -26.57
CA ALA A 159 -13.30 11.35 -26.85
C ALA A 159 -14.62 12.08 -26.54
N ARG A 160 -14.53 13.24 -25.94
CA ARG A 160 -15.70 14.06 -25.56
C ARG A 160 -15.35 15.53 -25.45
N THR A 161 -16.36 16.38 -25.46
CA THR A 161 -16.20 17.81 -25.13
C THR A 161 -16.73 18.06 -23.73
N LEU A 162 -15.89 18.60 -22.83
CA LEU A 162 -16.26 19.00 -21.47
C LEU A 162 -15.92 20.47 -21.27
N ASN A 163 -16.92 21.27 -20.92
CA ASN A 163 -16.74 22.71 -20.63
C ASN A 163 -15.96 23.45 -21.73
N GLY A 164 -16.26 23.14 -23.02
CA GLY A 164 -15.56 23.71 -24.19
C GLY A 164 -14.17 23.13 -24.46
N LYS A 165 -13.65 22.23 -23.59
CA LYS A 165 -12.36 21.56 -23.75
C LYS A 165 -12.53 20.27 -24.54
N GLN A 166 -11.72 20.08 -25.56
CA GLN A 166 -11.69 18.84 -26.34
C GLN A 166 -10.85 17.79 -25.60
N ILE A 167 -11.48 16.72 -25.15
CA ILE A 167 -10.85 15.60 -24.45
C ILE A 167 -10.69 14.45 -25.44
N ARG A 168 -9.47 14.00 -25.67
CA ARG A 168 -9.15 12.85 -26.54
C ARG A 168 -9.47 11.54 -25.81
N ALA A 169 -9.74 10.48 -26.58
CA ALA A 169 -9.92 9.15 -26.01
C ALA A 169 -8.66 8.67 -25.25
N GLY A 170 -8.84 8.13 -24.07
CA GLY A 170 -7.78 7.67 -23.17
C GLY A 170 -7.08 8.79 -22.38
N THR A 171 -7.58 10.03 -22.45
CA THR A 171 -7.00 11.14 -21.66
C THR A 171 -7.09 10.84 -20.17
N GLN A 172 -5.98 11.07 -19.48
CA GLN A 172 -5.86 11.19 -18.04
C GLN A 172 -5.71 12.69 -17.71
N ALA A 173 -6.68 13.24 -16.98
CA ALA A 173 -6.74 14.66 -16.67
C ALA A 173 -7.01 14.86 -15.18
N GLN A 174 -6.47 15.94 -14.59
CA GLN A 174 -6.71 16.17 -13.16
C GLN A 174 -8.04 16.89 -12.98
N SER A 175 -8.89 16.32 -12.16
CA SER A 175 -10.23 16.79 -11.84
C SER A 175 -10.42 16.89 -10.34
N LEU A 176 -11.44 17.61 -9.89
CA LEU A 176 -11.73 17.73 -8.46
C LEU A 176 -13.19 17.44 -8.14
N ALA A 177 -13.40 16.98 -6.90
CA ALA A 177 -14.70 16.90 -6.24
C ALA A 177 -14.56 17.47 -4.83
N TYR A 178 -15.66 17.92 -4.24
CA TYR A 178 -15.67 18.46 -2.89
C TYR A 178 -16.82 17.90 -2.06
N SER A 179 -16.63 17.88 -0.74
CA SER A 179 -17.60 17.44 0.26
C SER A 179 -17.75 18.49 1.36
N LEU A 180 -18.99 18.68 1.85
CA LEU A 180 -19.33 19.57 2.97
C LEU A 180 -19.87 18.81 4.19
N ASP A 181 -19.84 17.47 4.13
CA ASP A 181 -20.38 16.58 5.15
C ASP A 181 -19.35 15.53 5.61
N ARG A 182 -18.09 15.93 5.70
CA ARG A 182 -16.97 15.07 6.09
C ARG A 182 -16.83 13.85 5.19
N GLY A 183 -16.87 14.06 3.87
CA GLY A 183 -16.64 13.02 2.88
C GLY A 183 -17.77 12.01 2.70
N ARG A 184 -18.97 12.20 3.31
CA ARG A 184 -20.10 11.28 3.16
C ARG A 184 -20.73 11.37 1.76
N THR A 185 -20.81 12.61 1.23
CA THR A 185 -21.22 12.84 -0.15
C THR A 185 -20.23 13.76 -0.88
N TRP A 186 -20.12 13.56 -2.19
CA TRP A 186 -19.17 14.27 -3.02
C TRP A 186 -19.86 14.91 -4.22
N THR A 187 -19.49 16.15 -4.51
CA THR A 187 -19.93 16.90 -5.69
C THR A 187 -18.75 17.11 -6.62
N GLN A 188 -18.80 16.60 -7.83
CA GLN A 188 -17.80 16.90 -8.83
C GLN A 188 -17.89 18.37 -9.25
N TYR A 189 -16.74 19.02 -9.39
CA TYR A 189 -16.71 20.42 -9.82
C TYR A 189 -17.21 20.56 -11.27
N ALA A 190 -18.16 21.45 -11.49
CA ALA A 190 -18.76 21.63 -12.81
C ALA A 190 -17.77 22.09 -13.89
N GLY A 191 -16.65 22.74 -13.50
CA GLY A 191 -15.60 23.20 -14.41
C GLY A 191 -14.51 22.17 -14.74
N ASN A 192 -14.66 20.91 -14.29
CA ASN A 192 -13.69 19.84 -14.57
C ASN A 192 -13.44 19.62 -16.07
N PRO A 193 -12.25 19.12 -16.46
CA PRO A 193 -11.06 18.93 -15.63
C PRO A 193 -10.34 20.26 -15.32
N VAL A 194 -9.72 20.39 -14.13
CA VAL A 194 -8.97 21.59 -13.75
C VAL A 194 -7.58 21.65 -14.40
N ILE A 195 -6.95 20.49 -14.65
CA ILE A 195 -5.75 20.37 -15.47
C ILE A 195 -6.05 19.34 -16.59
N PRO A 196 -6.45 19.79 -17.79
CA PRO A 196 -6.96 18.90 -18.84
C PRO A 196 -5.90 18.07 -19.55
N ALA A 197 -4.64 18.46 -19.47
CA ALA A 197 -3.50 17.79 -20.10
C ALA A 197 -2.19 18.22 -19.43
N PRO A 198 -1.11 17.45 -19.58
CA PRO A 198 0.21 17.90 -19.13
C PRO A 198 0.67 19.12 -19.95
N PRO A 199 1.68 19.89 -19.47
CA PRO A 199 2.17 21.09 -20.13
C PRO A 199 2.80 20.76 -21.50
N ALA A 200 2.99 21.78 -22.32
CA ALA A 200 3.40 21.68 -23.73
C ALA A 200 4.57 20.70 -24.02
N PRO A 201 5.66 20.64 -23.24
CA PRO A 201 6.72 19.65 -23.48
C PRO A 201 6.26 18.19 -23.42
N TYR A 202 5.16 17.92 -22.68
CA TYR A 202 4.61 16.59 -22.44
C TYR A 202 3.21 16.40 -23.02
N ALA A 203 2.74 17.27 -23.89
CA ALA A 203 1.35 17.24 -24.43
C ALA A 203 1.00 15.94 -25.18
N ALA A 204 2.00 15.19 -25.65
CA ALA A 204 1.80 13.88 -26.27
C ALA A 204 1.46 12.79 -25.24
N GLU A 205 1.85 12.96 -23.98
CA GLU A 205 1.71 11.99 -22.90
C GLU A 205 0.37 12.11 -22.17
N TYR A 206 -0.67 12.61 -22.80
CA TYR A 206 -1.99 12.83 -22.21
C TYR A 206 -2.66 11.57 -21.64
N ARG A 207 -2.18 10.38 -22.00
CA ARG A 207 -2.61 9.07 -21.47
C ARG A 207 -1.79 8.60 -20.25
N GLU A 208 -0.76 9.34 -19.89
CA GLU A 208 0.24 8.95 -18.89
C GLU A 208 0.45 10.07 -17.86
N PHE A 209 -0.53 10.96 -17.70
CA PHE A 209 -0.48 12.09 -16.77
C PHE A 209 -1.44 11.89 -15.62
N ARG A 210 -0.94 11.49 -14.42
CA ARG A 210 -1.77 11.00 -13.32
C ARG A 210 -1.26 11.24 -11.92
N ASP A 211 -2.08 10.81 -10.94
CA ASP A 211 -1.81 10.66 -9.52
C ASP A 211 -1.48 11.97 -8.79
N PRO A 212 -2.41 12.95 -8.77
CA PRO A 212 -2.16 14.25 -8.16
C PRO A 212 -2.09 14.14 -6.63
N LYS A 213 -0.95 14.52 -6.07
CA LYS A 213 -0.77 14.77 -4.62
C LYS A 213 -0.81 16.26 -4.37
N VAL A 214 -1.78 16.70 -3.57
CA VAL A 214 -1.96 18.12 -3.19
C VAL A 214 -1.64 18.32 -1.72
N PHE A 215 -0.99 19.44 -1.41
CA PHE A 215 -0.73 19.88 -0.03
C PHE A 215 -0.64 21.41 0.05
N TRP A 216 -0.84 21.95 1.25
CA TRP A 216 -0.66 23.38 1.52
C TRP A 216 0.84 23.70 1.74
N TYR A 217 1.37 24.66 0.99
CA TYR A 217 2.73 25.17 1.13
C TYR A 217 2.73 26.47 1.92
N GLU A 218 2.97 26.36 3.22
CA GLU A 218 2.84 27.44 4.18
C GLU A 218 3.72 28.66 3.88
N PRO A 219 5.00 28.53 3.44
CA PRO A 219 5.86 29.70 3.23
C PRO A 219 5.33 30.71 2.22
N GLU A 220 4.52 30.29 1.26
CA GLU A 220 3.94 31.17 0.23
C GLU A 220 2.41 31.22 0.25
N HIS A 221 1.77 30.60 1.26
CA HIS A 221 0.31 30.54 1.40
C HIS A 221 -0.38 30.12 0.09
N LYS A 222 0.02 28.95 -0.44
CA LYS A 222 -0.51 28.40 -1.69
C LYS A 222 -0.65 26.88 -1.64
N TRP A 223 -1.45 26.35 -2.51
CA TRP A 223 -1.51 24.93 -2.78
C TRP A 223 -0.41 24.52 -3.76
N VAL A 224 0.20 23.36 -3.50
CA VAL A 224 1.12 22.71 -4.42
C VAL A 224 0.54 21.36 -4.81
N LEU A 225 0.67 20.99 -6.07
CA LEU A 225 0.28 19.70 -6.61
C LEU A 225 1.49 19.07 -7.29
N ALA A 226 1.78 17.80 -6.95
CA ALA A 226 2.70 16.96 -7.69
C ALA A 226 1.90 15.92 -8.48
N ALA A 227 2.18 15.73 -9.78
CA ALA A 227 1.60 14.68 -10.60
C ALA A 227 2.67 14.10 -11.53
N VAL A 228 2.53 12.85 -11.98
CA VAL A 228 3.54 12.24 -12.84
C VAL A 228 3.17 12.27 -14.32
N VAL A 229 4.20 12.43 -15.17
CA VAL A 229 4.18 11.98 -16.56
C VAL A 229 4.91 10.63 -16.56
N ALA A 230 4.13 9.56 -16.42
CA ALA A 230 4.59 8.25 -15.96
C ALA A 230 5.69 7.64 -16.82
N GLN A 231 5.53 7.64 -18.15
CA GLN A 231 6.48 7.08 -19.13
C GLN A 231 7.77 7.92 -19.25
N GLN A 232 7.70 9.21 -18.90
CA GLN A 232 8.83 10.13 -18.98
C GLN A 232 9.62 10.19 -17.66
N HIS A 233 9.17 9.46 -16.60
CA HIS A 233 9.75 9.50 -15.27
C HIS A 233 9.89 10.92 -14.73
N LYS A 234 8.82 11.71 -14.88
CA LYS A 234 8.75 13.09 -14.44
C LYS A 234 7.70 13.26 -13.35
N ALA A 235 8.09 13.86 -12.23
CA ALA A 235 7.16 14.48 -11.30
C ALA A 235 7.05 15.97 -11.66
N LEU A 236 5.86 16.40 -12.05
CA LEU A 236 5.54 17.79 -12.39
C LEU A 236 4.95 18.49 -11.17
N PHE A 237 5.38 19.72 -10.90
CA PHE A 237 4.87 20.53 -9.82
C PHE A 237 4.01 21.67 -10.36
N TYR A 238 2.87 21.87 -9.72
CA TYR A 238 1.95 22.96 -9.99
C TYR A 238 1.67 23.76 -8.73
N SER A 239 1.28 25.02 -8.87
CA SER A 239 0.78 25.84 -7.76
C SER A 239 -0.57 26.42 -8.07
N SER A 240 -1.37 26.64 -7.00
CA SER A 240 -2.70 27.26 -7.07
C SER A 240 -2.97 28.11 -5.84
N ARG A 241 -3.79 29.15 -5.99
CA ARG A 241 -4.31 29.95 -4.86
C ARG A 241 -5.68 29.49 -4.41
N ASP A 242 -6.37 28.67 -5.22
CA ASP A 242 -7.79 28.36 -5.06
C ASP A 242 -8.17 26.89 -5.35
N LEU A 243 -7.21 25.98 -5.53
CA LEU A 243 -7.42 24.57 -5.90
C LEU A 243 -8.05 24.35 -7.30
N ILE A 244 -8.45 25.42 -7.98
CA ILE A 244 -9.16 25.37 -9.26
C ILE A 244 -8.24 25.75 -10.41
N HIS A 245 -7.48 26.83 -10.26
CA HIS A 245 -6.58 27.35 -11.27
C HIS A 245 -5.15 26.97 -10.94
N TRP A 246 -4.55 26.16 -11.80
CA TRP A 246 -3.22 25.56 -11.58
C TRP A 246 -2.22 26.07 -12.62
N GLU A 247 -1.06 26.49 -12.13
CA GLU A 247 0.08 26.89 -12.94
C GLU A 247 1.22 25.88 -12.77
N TRP A 248 1.78 25.39 -13.89
CA TRP A 248 2.97 24.55 -13.88
C TRP A 248 4.19 25.37 -13.46
N THR A 249 4.92 24.90 -12.44
CA THR A 249 6.02 25.65 -11.84
C THR A 249 7.37 24.99 -11.99
N GLY A 250 7.42 23.67 -12.13
CA GLY A 250 8.67 22.94 -12.23
C GLY A 250 8.48 21.44 -12.37
N GLU A 251 9.59 20.73 -12.38
CA GLU A 251 9.63 19.29 -12.52
C GLU A 251 10.84 18.66 -11.85
N PHE A 252 10.77 17.34 -11.61
CA PHE A 252 11.89 16.52 -11.17
C PHE A 252 11.94 15.21 -11.96
N GLY A 253 13.16 14.70 -12.20
CA GLY A 253 13.38 13.41 -12.86
C GLY A 253 13.80 13.57 -14.34
N PRO A 254 14.16 12.45 -15.02
CA PRO A 254 14.32 11.11 -14.45
C PRO A 254 15.46 11.03 -13.44
N ALA A 255 15.33 10.21 -12.41
CA ALA A 255 16.35 9.93 -11.41
C ALA A 255 16.12 8.57 -10.74
N GLY A 256 17.16 7.97 -10.15
CA GLY A 256 17.06 6.66 -9.49
C GLY A 256 16.59 5.57 -10.45
N ALA A 257 15.64 4.74 -9.99
CA ALA A 257 15.05 3.68 -10.81
C ALA A 257 14.09 4.27 -11.86
N ALA A 258 14.32 3.91 -13.12
CA ALA A 258 13.56 4.35 -14.29
C ALA A 258 13.33 3.22 -15.30
N GLY A 259 13.31 1.97 -14.84
CA GLY A 259 13.08 0.78 -15.69
C GLY A 259 11.60 0.47 -15.97
N GLY A 260 10.69 1.14 -15.30
CA GLY A 260 9.24 1.03 -15.45
C GLY A 260 8.59 2.40 -15.52
N VAL A 261 7.28 2.51 -15.24
CA VAL A 261 6.58 3.80 -15.15
C VAL A 261 6.65 4.35 -13.74
N TRP A 262 6.69 5.67 -13.59
CA TRP A 262 6.53 6.32 -12.29
C TRP A 262 5.06 6.59 -12.02
N GLU A 263 4.63 6.37 -10.76
CA GLU A 263 3.26 6.56 -10.28
C GLU A 263 3.23 7.12 -8.86
N CYS A 264 2.09 7.63 -8.44
CA CYS A 264 1.78 8.02 -7.06
C CYS A 264 2.89 8.86 -6.39
N PRO A 265 3.19 10.06 -6.91
CA PRO A 265 4.17 10.92 -6.29
C PRO A 265 3.65 11.44 -4.94
N ASP A 266 4.53 11.53 -3.94
CA ASP A 266 4.24 12.23 -2.68
C ASP A 266 5.44 13.12 -2.31
N LEU A 267 5.16 14.28 -1.74
CA LEU A 267 6.19 15.25 -1.35
C LEU A 267 5.91 15.76 0.05
N VAL A 268 6.78 15.41 0.99
CA VAL A 268 6.60 15.72 2.41
C VAL A 268 7.83 16.35 3.03
N GLU A 269 7.61 17.27 3.95
CA GLU A 269 8.68 17.89 4.72
C GLU A 269 8.78 17.24 6.11
N LEU A 270 10.01 16.89 6.53
CA LEU A 270 10.30 16.21 7.78
C LEU A 270 11.48 16.85 8.51
N PRO A 271 11.45 16.92 9.86
CA PRO A 271 12.63 17.30 10.64
C PRO A 271 13.68 16.18 10.58
N VAL A 272 14.94 16.54 10.48
CA VAL A 272 16.07 15.62 10.54
C VAL A 272 16.47 15.44 12.00
N ASP A 273 16.59 14.18 12.45
CA ASP A 273 16.96 13.82 13.83
C ASP A 273 16.03 14.41 14.90
N GLY A 274 14.78 14.76 14.51
CA GLY A 274 13.82 15.42 15.38
C GLY A 274 14.06 16.91 15.60
N ASP A 275 15.05 17.51 14.97
CA ASP A 275 15.34 18.94 15.08
C ASP A 275 14.40 19.77 14.18
N PRO A 276 13.48 20.58 14.73
CA PRO A 276 12.55 21.37 13.96
C PRO A 276 13.22 22.48 13.12
N ALA A 277 14.44 22.87 13.46
CA ALA A 277 15.21 23.89 12.71
C ALA A 277 15.95 23.28 11.51
N ARG A 278 16.12 21.98 11.47
CA ARG A 278 16.81 21.24 10.42
C ARG A 278 15.83 20.35 9.68
N ARG A 279 15.28 20.84 8.58
CA ARG A 279 14.24 20.15 7.83
C ARG A 279 14.70 19.78 6.43
N LYS A 280 14.16 18.71 5.89
CA LYS A 280 14.36 18.28 4.50
C LYS A 280 13.03 17.81 3.91
N TRP A 281 12.94 17.94 2.60
CA TRP A 281 11.86 17.39 1.83
C TRP A 281 12.19 15.99 1.35
N VAL A 282 11.18 15.15 1.29
CA VAL A 282 11.26 13.79 0.73
C VAL A 282 10.25 13.68 -0.39
N LEU A 283 10.75 13.43 -1.60
CA LEU A 283 9.92 13.04 -2.73
C LEU A 283 9.90 11.52 -2.80
N ILE A 284 8.72 10.95 -2.78
CA ILE A 284 8.46 9.51 -2.89
C ILE A 284 7.80 9.27 -4.24
N VAL A 285 8.20 8.21 -4.97
CA VAL A 285 7.55 7.77 -6.21
C VAL A 285 7.52 6.25 -6.29
N SER A 286 6.42 5.72 -6.79
CA SER A 286 6.26 4.31 -7.12
C SER A 286 6.85 4.01 -8.50
N ILE A 287 7.31 2.77 -8.72
CA ILE A 287 7.80 2.31 -10.02
C ILE A 287 7.28 0.90 -10.30
N ASN A 288 6.80 0.66 -11.52
CA ASN A 288 6.34 -0.65 -11.97
C ASN A 288 6.53 -0.85 -13.50
N PRO A 289 7.22 -1.94 -13.95
CA PRO A 289 8.08 -2.79 -13.14
C PRO A 289 9.37 -2.08 -12.73
N GLY A 290 10.18 -2.71 -11.90
CA GLY A 290 11.52 -2.19 -11.56
C GLY A 290 11.78 -2.06 -10.06
N GLY A 291 10.89 -2.59 -9.22
CA GLY A 291 11.07 -2.66 -7.78
C GLY A 291 12.23 -3.59 -7.35
N PRO A 292 12.71 -3.49 -6.11
CA PRO A 292 13.88 -4.24 -5.63
C PRO A 292 13.64 -5.74 -5.55
N ALA A 293 12.38 -6.14 -5.32
CA ALA A 293 11.94 -7.54 -5.30
C ALA A 293 11.33 -8.00 -6.64
N GLY A 294 11.45 -7.19 -7.68
CA GLY A 294 10.78 -7.37 -8.97
C GLY A 294 9.35 -6.82 -8.97
N GLY A 295 8.82 -6.49 -10.15
CA GLY A 295 7.50 -5.87 -10.28
C GLY A 295 7.42 -4.50 -9.64
N SER A 296 6.44 -4.33 -8.77
CA SER A 296 6.15 -3.06 -8.08
C SER A 296 7.18 -2.73 -7.00
N GLY A 297 7.49 -1.44 -6.83
CA GLY A 297 8.36 -0.95 -5.76
C GLY A 297 8.26 0.55 -5.59
N MET A 298 8.86 1.08 -4.53
CA MET A 298 8.83 2.50 -4.23
C MET A 298 10.21 3.02 -3.88
N GLN A 299 10.60 4.12 -4.49
CA GLN A 299 11.84 4.82 -4.18
C GLN A 299 11.59 6.20 -3.60
N TYR A 300 12.59 6.77 -2.92
CA TYR A 300 12.51 8.11 -2.37
C TYR A 300 13.79 8.92 -2.60
N PHE A 301 13.62 10.23 -2.60
CA PHE A 301 14.70 11.21 -2.72
C PHE A 301 14.62 12.18 -1.56
N VAL A 302 15.75 12.45 -0.91
CA VAL A 302 15.88 13.51 0.10
C VAL A 302 16.47 14.76 -0.56
N GLY A 303 15.94 15.92 -0.23
CA GLY A 303 16.39 17.18 -0.83
C GLY A 303 15.70 18.41 -0.24
N ASP A 304 15.65 19.43 -1.04
CA ASP A 304 15.02 20.72 -0.73
C ASP A 304 13.92 21.03 -1.75
N PHE A 305 12.85 21.68 -1.33
CA PHE A 305 11.78 22.15 -2.18
C PHE A 305 11.48 23.61 -1.90
N ASP A 306 11.51 24.45 -2.93
CA ASP A 306 11.33 25.90 -2.84
C ASP A 306 9.92 26.39 -3.14
N GLY A 307 8.95 25.48 -3.16
CA GLY A 307 7.57 25.75 -3.56
C GLY A 307 7.34 25.66 -5.06
N LYS A 308 8.34 25.36 -5.87
CA LYS A 308 8.29 25.26 -7.34
C LYS A 308 9.05 24.05 -7.87
N THR A 309 10.23 23.78 -7.31
CA THR A 309 11.17 22.79 -7.81
C THR A 309 11.74 21.99 -6.67
N PHE A 310 11.85 20.68 -6.85
CA PHE A 310 12.55 19.78 -5.93
C PHE A 310 13.99 19.60 -6.39
N THR A 311 14.94 19.81 -5.48
CA THR A 311 16.36 19.60 -5.72
C THR A 311 16.89 18.52 -4.80
N ARG A 312 17.30 17.37 -5.37
CA ARG A 312 17.86 16.24 -4.63
C ARG A 312 19.21 16.61 -4.00
N ASP A 313 19.45 16.17 -2.76
CA ASP A 313 20.76 16.28 -2.10
C ASP A 313 21.84 15.56 -2.92
N ARG A 314 22.97 16.25 -3.15
CA ARG A 314 24.07 15.76 -4.00
C ARG A 314 25.02 14.77 -3.29
N ASN A 315 24.89 14.61 -1.97
CA ASN A 315 25.80 13.79 -1.16
C ASN A 315 25.44 12.29 -1.13
N ALA A 316 24.41 11.88 -1.83
CA ALA A 316 24.19 10.46 -2.12
C ALA A 316 25.14 10.05 -3.24
N ALA A 317 25.89 8.95 -3.08
CA ALA A 317 26.61 8.32 -4.18
C ALA A 317 25.63 8.24 -5.36
N SER A 318 26.02 8.76 -6.50
CA SER A 318 25.14 9.39 -7.49
C SER A 318 24.06 8.53 -8.09
N ASP A 319 24.09 7.21 -7.92
CA ASP A 319 23.20 6.28 -8.64
C ASP A 319 22.49 5.24 -7.76
N ASP A 320 22.73 5.24 -6.43
CA ASP A 320 22.06 4.26 -5.56
C ASP A 320 20.60 4.63 -5.37
N VAL A 321 19.73 3.72 -5.79
CA VAL A 321 18.28 3.83 -5.56
C VAL A 321 18.00 3.60 -4.08
N ARG A 322 17.33 4.55 -3.44
CA ARG A 322 16.85 4.41 -2.07
C ARG A 322 15.44 3.89 -2.10
N TRP A 323 15.29 2.63 -1.72
CA TRP A 323 13.99 1.99 -1.68
C TRP A 323 13.27 2.29 -0.37
N LEU A 324 11.97 2.57 -0.48
CA LEU A 324 11.10 2.77 0.68
C LEU A 324 10.79 1.44 1.38
N ASP A 325 10.61 0.39 0.59
CA ASP A 325 10.39 -0.98 1.04
C ASP A 325 11.14 -1.94 0.12
N TYR A 326 11.77 -2.96 0.66
CA TYR A 326 12.56 -3.95 -0.06
C TYR A 326 11.81 -5.28 -0.26
N GLY A 327 10.64 -5.44 0.37
CA GLY A 327 9.73 -6.55 0.13
C GLY A 327 9.03 -6.42 -1.22
N ALA A 328 8.29 -7.45 -1.59
CA ALA A 328 7.58 -7.46 -2.87
C ALA A 328 6.22 -6.73 -2.81
N ASP A 329 5.64 -6.57 -1.62
CA ASP A 329 4.23 -6.21 -1.48
C ASP A 329 4.00 -4.88 -0.77
N PHE A 330 4.64 -3.81 -1.30
CA PHE A 330 4.39 -2.44 -0.87
C PHE A 330 4.49 -1.48 -2.05
N TYR A 331 3.37 -0.86 -2.43
CA TYR A 331 3.26 0.00 -3.62
C TYR A 331 2.31 1.17 -3.42
N ALA A 332 2.37 2.17 -4.31
CA ALA A 332 1.47 3.33 -4.39
C ALA A 332 1.28 4.08 -3.06
N GLY A 333 2.29 4.02 -2.17
CA GLY A 333 2.22 4.59 -0.84
C GLY A 333 2.19 6.11 -0.86
N VAL A 334 1.20 6.69 -0.16
CA VAL A 334 1.04 8.13 0.00
C VAL A 334 0.78 8.48 1.47
N THR A 335 1.00 9.75 1.82
CA THR A 335 0.87 10.22 3.20
C THR A 335 -0.45 10.93 3.45
N TYR A 336 -0.89 10.93 4.71
CA TYR A 336 -2.03 11.72 5.18
C TYR A 336 -1.74 13.21 5.14
N ASN A 337 -2.67 13.98 4.60
CA ASN A 337 -2.77 15.42 4.84
C ASN A 337 -3.46 15.70 6.18
N ASP A 338 -3.15 16.82 6.80
CA ASP A 338 -3.77 17.34 8.03
C ASP A 338 -3.69 16.39 9.25
N ALA A 339 -2.78 15.40 9.26
CA ALA A 339 -2.66 14.49 10.40
C ALA A 339 -2.28 15.25 11.69
N PRO A 340 -2.94 14.94 12.83
CA PRO A 340 -2.71 15.62 14.11
C PRO A 340 -1.24 15.52 14.54
N GLY A 341 -0.73 16.59 15.14
CA GLY A 341 0.66 16.66 15.61
C GLY A 341 1.68 16.78 14.48
N ASN A 342 1.26 17.17 13.30
CA ASN A 342 2.11 17.28 12.10
C ASN A 342 2.85 15.97 11.74
N ARG A 343 2.26 14.83 12.12
CA ARG A 343 2.80 13.50 11.81
C ARG A 343 2.71 13.24 10.30
N ARG A 344 3.68 12.51 9.79
CA ARG A 344 3.65 12.02 8.40
C ARG A 344 3.38 10.52 8.43
N LEU A 345 2.13 10.18 8.15
CA LEU A 345 1.59 8.83 8.23
C LEU A 345 1.41 8.30 6.81
N LEU A 346 2.14 7.25 6.48
CA LEU A 346 2.18 6.61 5.15
C LEU A 346 1.31 5.36 5.15
N VAL A 347 0.52 5.17 4.11
CA VAL A 347 -0.18 3.91 3.80
C VAL A 347 0.14 3.54 2.36
N GLY A 348 0.41 2.26 2.10
CA GLY A 348 0.66 1.73 0.76
C GLY A 348 -0.26 0.55 0.43
N TRP A 349 -0.42 0.26 -0.83
CA TRP A 349 -1.07 -0.95 -1.31
C TRP A 349 -0.18 -2.17 -1.03
N MET A 350 -0.70 -3.13 -0.27
CA MET A 350 0.00 -4.35 0.09
C MET A 350 -0.26 -5.43 -0.95
N ASN A 351 0.39 -5.31 -2.06
CA ASN A 351 0.38 -6.29 -3.17
C ASN A 351 1.44 -5.91 -4.22
N ASN A 352 1.50 -6.69 -5.31
CA ASN A 352 2.41 -6.49 -6.43
C ASN A 352 1.69 -6.73 -7.76
N TRP A 353 1.83 -5.82 -8.70
CA TRP A 353 1.19 -5.92 -10.02
C TRP A 353 1.53 -7.19 -10.79
N GLN A 354 2.66 -7.86 -10.47
CA GLN A 354 3.03 -9.12 -11.10
C GLN A 354 1.99 -10.23 -10.87
N TYR A 355 1.34 -10.26 -9.69
CA TYR A 355 0.46 -11.38 -9.30
C TYR A 355 -0.83 -10.96 -8.58
N ALA A 356 -1.07 -9.67 -8.41
CA ALA A 356 -2.22 -9.19 -7.63
C ALA A 356 -3.57 -9.78 -8.07
N GLY A 357 -3.74 -10.05 -9.36
CA GLY A 357 -4.96 -10.67 -9.89
C GLY A 357 -5.13 -12.16 -9.57
N THR A 358 -4.09 -12.83 -9.05
CA THR A 358 -4.07 -14.29 -8.85
C THR A 358 -3.87 -14.74 -7.40
N VAL A 359 -3.65 -13.81 -6.47
CA VAL A 359 -3.49 -14.14 -5.04
C VAL A 359 -4.69 -14.96 -4.51
N PRO A 360 -4.48 -15.95 -3.62
CA PRO A 360 -5.51 -16.91 -3.21
C PRO A 360 -6.48 -16.34 -2.17
N THR A 361 -7.02 -15.13 -2.43
CA THR A 361 -7.96 -14.45 -1.53
C THR A 361 -9.31 -14.27 -2.21
N ALA A 362 -10.38 -14.50 -1.47
CA ALA A 362 -11.78 -14.30 -1.88
C ALA A 362 -12.66 -14.17 -0.64
N PRO A 363 -13.74 -13.38 -0.65
CA PRO A 363 -14.32 -12.59 -1.76
C PRO A 363 -13.68 -11.21 -1.96
N TRP A 364 -12.60 -10.92 -1.27
CA TRP A 364 -11.80 -9.69 -1.30
C TRP A 364 -10.48 -9.93 -2.04
N ARG A 365 -9.90 -8.86 -2.56
CA ARG A 365 -8.59 -8.91 -3.23
C ARG A 365 -7.79 -7.67 -2.91
N SER A 366 -6.61 -7.88 -2.31
CA SER A 366 -5.68 -6.88 -1.81
C SER A 366 -6.07 -6.26 -0.46
N ALA A 367 -5.10 -5.61 0.15
CA ALA A 367 -5.22 -4.88 1.40
C ALA A 367 -4.38 -3.59 1.35
N GLN A 368 -4.64 -2.67 2.24
CA GLN A 368 -3.69 -1.60 2.55
C GLN A 368 -2.65 -2.11 3.55
N SER A 369 -1.49 -1.49 3.59
CA SER A 369 -0.51 -1.75 4.64
C SER A 369 -0.99 -1.21 5.98
N LEU A 370 -0.42 -1.71 7.07
CA LEU A 370 -0.50 -1.00 8.34
C LEU A 370 0.12 0.40 8.15
N PRO A 371 -0.53 1.48 8.64
CA PRO A 371 0.05 2.82 8.55
C PRO A 371 1.40 2.91 9.26
N ARG A 372 2.34 3.63 8.65
CA ARG A 372 3.70 3.85 9.14
C ARG A 372 3.93 5.33 9.40
N GLU A 373 4.61 5.64 10.47
CA GLU A 373 5.07 6.99 10.76
C GLU A 373 6.46 7.20 10.15
N LEU A 374 6.60 8.26 9.36
CA LEU A 374 7.85 8.63 8.69
C LEU A 374 8.66 9.61 9.53
N GLY A 375 9.97 9.46 9.48
CA GLY A 375 10.94 10.38 10.03
C GLY A 375 12.20 10.46 9.19
N LEU A 376 13.06 11.45 9.45
CA LEU A 376 14.40 11.52 8.88
C LEU A 376 15.43 11.39 9.98
N ARG A 377 16.43 10.53 9.77
CA ARG A 377 17.57 10.38 10.67
C ARG A 377 18.90 10.37 9.93
N THR A 378 19.93 10.84 10.62
CA THR A 378 21.30 10.69 10.16
C THR A 378 21.80 9.29 10.51
N VAL A 379 21.99 8.46 9.50
CA VAL A 379 22.47 7.08 9.59
C VAL A 379 23.72 6.96 8.73
N ASP A 380 24.83 6.54 9.33
CA ASP A 380 26.13 6.43 8.65
C ASP A 380 26.53 7.73 7.91
N GLY A 381 26.28 8.88 8.53
CA GLY A 381 26.59 10.21 7.98
C GLY A 381 25.65 10.68 6.86
N GLN A 382 24.61 9.92 6.53
CA GLN A 382 23.62 10.26 5.51
C GLN A 382 22.23 10.46 6.12
N VAL A 383 21.48 11.45 5.61
CA VAL A 383 20.06 11.60 5.98
C VAL A 383 19.27 10.52 5.25
N LYS A 384 18.64 9.63 6.01
CA LYS A 384 17.78 8.54 5.51
C LYS A 384 16.36 8.69 6.02
N LEU A 385 15.40 8.23 5.21
CA LEU A 385 14.03 8.06 5.64
C LEU A 385 13.94 6.83 6.56
N VAL A 386 13.30 7.00 7.71
CA VAL A 386 13.02 5.93 8.66
C VAL A 386 11.52 5.78 8.81
N GLN A 387 11.08 4.55 9.05
CA GLN A 387 9.69 4.17 9.15
C GLN A 387 9.46 3.40 10.44
N GLN A 388 8.39 3.74 11.15
CA GLN A 388 7.97 3.02 12.34
C GLN A 388 6.51 2.62 12.19
N PRO A 389 6.11 1.41 12.61
CA PRO A 389 4.69 1.09 12.70
C PRO A 389 4.04 1.98 13.74
N LEU A 390 2.75 2.27 13.56
CA LEU A 390 1.98 3.08 14.51
C LEU A 390 2.22 2.65 15.96
N ALA A 391 2.40 3.62 16.86
CA ALA A 391 2.52 3.34 18.28
C ALA A 391 1.27 2.63 18.85
N GLN A 392 0.10 2.93 18.31
CA GLN A 392 -1.19 2.34 18.64
C GLN A 392 -1.24 0.82 18.50
N VAL A 393 -0.40 0.21 17.65
CA VAL A 393 -0.29 -1.26 17.51
C VAL A 393 0.03 -1.93 18.86
N GLN A 394 0.71 -1.23 19.77
CA GLN A 394 1.00 -1.77 21.11
C GLN A 394 -0.28 -2.01 21.92
N ALA A 395 -1.33 -1.23 21.71
CA ALA A 395 -2.61 -1.42 22.37
C ALA A 395 -3.34 -2.71 21.93
N LEU A 396 -2.97 -3.27 20.79
CA LEU A 396 -3.49 -4.56 20.33
C LEU A 396 -2.88 -5.77 21.04
N ARG A 397 -1.81 -5.60 21.82
CA ARG A 397 -1.15 -6.72 22.55
C ARG A 397 -2.07 -7.29 23.61
N THR A 398 -2.33 -8.60 23.53
CA THR A 398 -3.21 -9.33 24.48
C THR A 398 -2.47 -10.23 25.43
N GLY A 399 -1.30 -10.71 25.05
CA GLY A 399 -0.52 -11.61 25.89
C GLY A 399 0.93 -11.74 25.43
N LEU A 400 1.83 -11.85 26.39
CA LEU A 400 3.23 -12.17 26.14
C LEU A 400 3.38 -13.69 26.06
N LEU A 401 3.59 -14.18 24.84
CA LEU A 401 3.67 -15.61 24.54
C LEU A 401 5.06 -16.19 24.82
N TYR A 402 6.09 -15.37 24.70
CA TYR A 402 7.47 -15.73 25.00
C TYR A 402 8.28 -14.50 25.31
N SER A 403 9.22 -14.62 26.26
CA SER A 403 10.19 -13.56 26.55
C SER A 403 11.47 -14.18 27.06
N VAL A 404 12.59 -13.72 26.54
CA VAL A 404 13.92 -14.07 27.05
C VAL A 404 14.89 -12.91 26.84
N PRO A 405 15.66 -12.53 27.89
CA PRO A 405 16.61 -11.42 27.78
C PRO A 405 17.80 -11.75 26.87
N ALA A 406 18.21 -13.03 26.82
CA ALA A 406 19.26 -13.50 25.94
C ALA A 406 19.14 -15.02 25.70
N ARG A 407 19.44 -15.46 24.46
CA ARG A 407 19.48 -16.88 24.10
C ARG A 407 20.51 -17.12 23.01
N ALA A 408 21.40 -18.10 23.22
CA ALA A 408 22.32 -18.56 22.18
C ALA A 408 21.57 -19.31 21.07
N ILE A 409 22.05 -19.17 19.86
CA ILE A 409 21.55 -19.85 18.65
C ILE A 409 22.71 -20.69 18.11
N ALA A 410 22.71 -21.98 18.41
CA ALA A 410 23.64 -22.94 17.83
C ALA A 410 23.24 -23.26 16.37
N PRO A 411 24.13 -23.85 15.57
CA PRO A 411 23.79 -24.33 14.24
C PRO A 411 22.58 -25.27 14.23
N GLY A 412 21.68 -25.07 13.26
CA GLY A 412 20.41 -25.81 13.13
C GLY A 412 19.20 -24.98 13.53
N VAL A 413 18.06 -25.66 13.68
CA VAL A 413 16.76 -25.06 14.02
C VAL A 413 16.37 -25.41 15.45
N GLN A 414 15.97 -24.41 16.22
CA GLN A 414 15.66 -24.54 17.64
C GLN A 414 14.25 -23.98 17.90
N ALA A 415 13.33 -24.85 18.28
CA ALA A 415 11.97 -24.44 18.60
C ALA A 415 11.92 -23.45 19.77
N VAL A 416 10.99 -22.50 19.68
CA VAL A 416 10.59 -21.60 20.75
C VAL A 416 9.24 -22.06 21.28
N SER A 417 9.21 -22.45 22.57
CA SER A 417 7.97 -22.92 23.22
C SER A 417 7.13 -21.71 23.63
N LEU A 418 6.07 -21.46 22.90
CA LEU A 418 5.13 -20.38 23.20
C LEU A 418 4.22 -20.77 24.37
N ASN A 419 3.83 -19.79 25.20
CA ASN A 419 2.87 -19.95 26.26
C ASN A 419 1.44 -20.04 25.69
N GLY A 420 0.94 -21.27 25.52
CA GLY A 420 -0.38 -21.53 24.94
C GLY A 420 -0.39 -21.61 23.40
N ALA A 421 -1.57 -21.89 22.84
CA ALA A 421 -1.77 -21.88 21.40
C ALA A 421 -1.89 -20.43 20.91
N ALA A 422 -1.00 -20.03 20.03
CA ALA A 422 -0.98 -18.71 19.42
C ALA A 422 -1.43 -18.80 17.96
N HIS A 423 -2.11 -17.77 17.50
CA HIS A 423 -2.49 -17.60 16.10
C HIS A 423 -2.09 -16.19 15.66
N ALA A 424 -1.83 -16.00 14.36
CA ALA A 424 -1.67 -14.64 13.83
C ALA A 424 -2.97 -13.84 14.08
N PRO A 425 -2.86 -12.53 14.39
CA PRO A 425 -1.66 -11.72 14.28
C PRO A 425 -0.74 -11.77 15.50
N LEU A 426 0.57 -11.60 15.23
CA LEU A 426 1.64 -11.61 16.24
C LEU A 426 2.57 -10.41 16.05
N GLU A 427 3.22 -9.98 17.13
CA GLU A 427 4.38 -9.08 17.08
C GLU A 427 5.59 -9.79 17.67
N VAL A 428 6.72 -9.74 16.97
CA VAL A 428 8.02 -10.20 17.47
C VAL A 428 8.96 -9.00 17.55
N ARG A 429 9.65 -8.87 18.69
CA ARG A 429 10.77 -7.93 18.84
C ARG A 429 11.99 -8.71 19.28
N MET A 430 13.12 -8.41 18.69
CA MET A 430 14.40 -9.01 19.08
C MET A 430 15.58 -8.16 18.63
N ARG A 431 16.74 -8.39 19.27
CA ARG A 431 18.06 -7.92 18.79
C ARG A 431 18.86 -9.15 18.37
N LEU A 432 19.02 -9.34 17.08
CA LEU A 432 19.80 -10.44 16.53
C LEU A 432 21.30 -10.09 16.60
N GLN A 433 22.09 -10.96 17.19
CA GLN A 433 23.56 -10.96 17.17
C GLN A 433 24.02 -12.07 16.23
N PRO A 434 24.37 -11.77 14.99
CA PRO A 434 24.71 -12.81 14.00
C PRO A 434 25.96 -13.62 14.35
N GLY A 435 26.88 -13.05 15.14
CA GLY A 435 28.10 -13.73 15.59
C GLY A 435 28.96 -14.23 14.44
N THR A 436 29.25 -15.53 14.44
CA THR A 436 30.01 -16.21 13.38
C THR A 436 29.12 -16.94 12.37
N ALA A 437 27.81 -16.94 12.58
CA ALA A 437 26.89 -17.63 11.68
C ALA A 437 26.86 -17.00 10.29
N ALA A 438 26.91 -17.82 9.26
CA ALA A 438 26.75 -17.38 7.88
C ALA A 438 25.33 -16.80 7.66
N ARG A 439 24.33 -17.41 8.28
CA ARG A 439 22.95 -16.89 8.37
C ARG A 439 22.35 -17.21 9.72
N SER A 440 21.55 -16.29 10.27
CA SER A 440 20.83 -16.52 11.52
C SER A 440 19.56 -15.69 11.58
N GLY A 441 18.59 -16.12 12.39
CA GLY A 441 17.33 -15.42 12.52
C GLY A 441 16.20 -16.23 13.13
N ILE A 442 14.98 -15.97 12.66
CA ILE A 442 13.73 -16.55 13.15
C ILE A 442 12.92 -17.15 11.99
N ARG A 443 12.28 -18.29 12.24
CA ARG A 443 11.25 -18.87 11.37
C ARG A 443 9.89 -18.75 12.03
N LEU A 444 8.93 -18.29 11.23
CA LEU A 444 7.54 -18.10 11.62
C LEU A 444 6.70 -19.02 10.73
N GLY A 445 6.04 -19.99 11.30
CA GLY A 445 5.32 -21.01 10.56
C GLY A 445 4.02 -21.46 11.25
N THR A 446 3.47 -22.57 10.77
CA THR A 446 2.27 -23.21 11.33
C THR A 446 2.65 -24.55 11.96
N ALA A 447 2.27 -24.75 13.20
CA ALA A 447 2.56 -25.96 13.96
C ALA A 447 2.00 -27.21 13.26
N GLY A 448 2.77 -28.30 13.25
CA GLY A 448 2.41 -29.55 12.62
C GLY A 448 2.51 -29.56 11.09
N THR A 449 3.05 -28.50 10.49
CA THR A 449 3.28 -28.39 9.04
C THR A 449 4.76 -28.12 8.74
N SER A 450 5.15 -28.21 7.46
CA SER A 450 6.48 -27.79 6.98
C SER A 450 6.53 -26.34 6.50
N ALA A 451 5.40 -25.61 6.60
CA ALA A 451 5.33 -24.23 6.13
C ALA A 451 5.94 -23.25 7.14
N TYR A 452 6.80 -22.37 6.65
CA TYR A 452 7.41 -21.27 7.43
C TYR A 452 7.87 -20.13 6.52
N THR A 453 7.88 -18.93 7.05
CA THR A 453 8.59 -17.77 6.52
C THR A 453 9.89 -17.62 7.33
N GLU A 454 11.03 -17.51 6.67
CA GLU A 454 12.33 -17.30 7.31
C GLU A 454 12.71 -15.82 7.25
N ILE A 455 13.06 -15.24 8.39
CA ILE A 455 13.50 -13.85 8.51
C ILE A 455 14.86 -13.87 9.19
N GLY A 456 15.87 -13.33 8.55
CA GLY A 456 17.22 -13.43 9.08
C GLY A 456 18.20 -12.41 8.54
N TYR A 457 19.42 -12.52 9.02
CA TYR A 457 20.58 -11.79 8.55
C TYR A 457 21.50 -12.74 7.78
N ASP A 458 21.98 -12.28 6.63
CA ASP A 458 22.96 -12.96 5.78
C ASP A 458 24.28 -12.21 5.89
N ALA A 459 25.28 -12.83 6.51
CA ALA A 459 26.56 -12.21 6.80
C ALA A 459 27.38 -11.93 5.52
N ALA A 460 27.26 -12.77 4.49
CA ALA A 460 27.98 -12.60 3.24
C ALA A 460 27.44 -11.42 2.41
N GLN A 461 26.14 -11.17 2.52
CA GLN A 461 25.46 -10.09 1.80
C GLN A 461 25.34 -8.80 2.63
N HIS A 462 25.64 -8.83 3.93
CA HIS A 462 25.33 -7.75 4.88
C HIS A 462 23.88 -7.29 4.77
N ALA A 463 22.95 -8.25 4.72
CA ALA A 463 21.56 -7.99 4.41
C ALA A 463 20.60 -8.68 5.39
N VAL A 464 19.55 -8.00 5.76
CA VAL A 464 18.34 -8.61 6.32
C VAL A 464 17.48 -9.16 5.19
N TYR A 465 16.79 -10.28 5.41
CA TYR A 465 15.95 -10.88 4.38
C TYR A 465 14.66 -11.48 4.94
N VAL A 466 13.69 -11.60 4.04
CA VAL A 466 12.49 -12.41 4.17
C VAL A 466 12.51 -13.47 3.08
N ASP A 467 12.45 -14.74 3.47
CA ASP A 467 12.35 -15.87 2.54
C ASP A 467 10.98 -16.53 2.71
N ARG A 468 10.14 -16.40 1.69
CA ARG A 468 8.78 -16.96 1.66
C ARG A 468 8.65 -18.19 0.76
N THR A 469 9.77 -18.80 0.35
CA THR A 469 9.75 -19.98 -0.52
C THR A 469 9.05 -21.19 0.09
N HIS A 470 8.93 -21.20 1.43
CA HIS A 470 8.27 -22.26 2.20
C HIS A 470 7.01 -21.74 2.95
N ALA A 471 6.51 -20.55 2.61
CA ALA A 471 5.48 -19.88 3.41
C ALA A 471 4.04 -20.41 3.21
N GLY A 472 3.85 -21.46 2.43
CA GLY A 472 2.54 -22.07 2.19
C GLY A 472 2.10 -22.00 0.73
N GLU A 473 0.86 -21.52 0.45
CA GLU A 473 0.37 -21.48 -0.93
C GLU A 473 1.12 -20.42 -1.76
N SER A 474 1.75 -20.90 -2.83
CA SER A 474 2.59 -20.07 -3.70
C SER A 474 2.44 -20.41 -5.19
N ARG A 475 1.68 -21.47 -5.53
CA ARG A 475 1.59 -22.00 -6.90
C ARG A 475 0.74 -21.15 -7.83
N PHE A 476 0.03 -20.15 -7.30
CA PHE A 476 -0.79 -19.24 -8.10
C PHE A 476 0.05 -18.33 -9.01
N HIS A 477 1.35 -18.12 -8.70
CA HIS A 477 2.26 -17.35 -9.56
C HIS A 477 3.72 -17.79 -9.39
N PRO A 478 4.48 -17.99 -10.50
CA PRO A 478 5.85 -18.53 -10.45
C PRO A 478 6.87 -17.60 -9.77
N GLN A 479 6.62 -16.31 -9.71
CA GLN A 479 7.52 -15.33 -9.06
C GLN A 479 7.17 -15.09 -7.59
N PHE A 480 6.12 -15.73 -7.05
CA PHE A 480 5.71 -15.46 -5.67
C PHE A 480 6.66 -16.08 -4.64
N ALA A 481 7.03 -17.34 -4.80
CA ALA A 481 7.94 -18.04 -3.90
C ALA A 481 9.38 -17.52 -4.11
N ALA A 482 9.79 -16.55 -3.30
CA ALA A 482 11.07 -15.86 -3.45
C ALA A 482 11.65 -15.45 -2.09
N ARG A 483 12.95 -15.13 -2.10
CA ARG A 483 13.66 -14.47 -1.01
C ARG A 483 13.92 -13.02 -1.40
N HIS A 484 13.52 -12.08 -0.55
CA HIS A 484 13.79 -10.66 -0.71
C HIS A 484 14.79 -10.22 0.34
N ALA A 485 15.77 -9.41 -0.04
CA ALA A 485 16.85 -9.00 0.84
C ALA A 485 17.13 -7.50 0.72
N ALA A 486 17.53 -6.91 1.84
CA ALA A 486 17.82 -5.49 1.94
C ALA A 486 19.15 -5.26 2.65
N PRO A 487 20.01 -4.36 2.15
CA PRO A 487 21.25 -4.02 2.83
C PRO A 487 20.93 -3.41 4.20
N VAL A 488 21.69 -3.81 5.22
CA VAL A 488 21.54 -3.27 6.58
C VAL A 488 22.89 -3.26 7.28
N SER A 489 23.15 -2.20 8.06
CA SER A 489 24.32 -2.10 8.92
C SER A 489 24.01 -2.61 10.33
N LEU A 490 24.87 -3.46 10.87
CA LEU A 490 24.82 -3.84 12.27
C LEU A 490 25.29 -2.65 13.14
N ARG A 491 24.62 -2.44 14.28
CA ARG A 491 25.02 -1.46 15.29
C ARG A 491 25.42 -2.20 16.55
N ASP A 492 26.63 -1.95 17.04
CA ASP A 492 27.19 -2.70 18.18
C ASP A 492 27.12 -4.23 18.00
N ALA A 493 27.35 -4.70 16.74
CA ALA A 493 27.23 -6.09 16.30
C ALA A 493 25.80 -6.69 16.47
N GLU A 494 24.79 -5.86 16.59
CA GLU A 494 23.37 -6.25 16.72
C GLU A 494 22.53 -5.71 15.57
N LEU A 495 21.46 -6.44 15.25
CA LEU A 495 20.40 -6.03 14.34
C LEU A 495 19.08 -6.02 15.11
N PRO A 496 18.56 -4.84 15.51
CA PRO A 496 17.21 -4.73 16.02
C PRO A 496 16.20 -5.12 14.95
N LEU A 497 15.23 -5.96 15.30
CA LEU A 497 14.13 -6.38 14.43
C LEU A 497 12.80 -6.20 15.17
N ARG A 498 11.84 -5.58 14.49
CA ARG A 498 10.44 -5.58 14.85
C ARG A 498 9.65 -6.20 13.70
N ILE A 499 8.96 -7.29 13.97
CA ILE A 499 8.28 -8.08 12.96
C ILE A 499 6.79 -8.12 13.31
N LEU A 500 5.95 -7.70 12.38
CA LEU A 500 4.50 -7.83 12.47
C LEU A 500 4.09 -8.96 11.53
N VAL A 501 3.41 -9.96 12.09
CA VAL A 501 2.93 -11.15 11.38
C VAL A 501 1.42 -11.11 11.37
N ASP A 502 0.84 -11.02 10.19
CA ASP A 502 -0.60 -11.11 10.00
C ASP A 502 -0.96 -12.47 9.38
N ARG A 503 -2.24 -12.76 9.19
CA ARG A 503 -2.70 -14.01 8.55
C ARG A 503 -2.21 -14.18 7.12
N GLY A 504 -2.03 -13.08 6.40
CA GLY A 504 -1.65 -13.06 4.99
C GLY A 504 -0.42 -12.21 4.68
N SER A 505 0.32 -11.77 5.68
CA SER A 505 1.50 -10.92 5.44
C SER A 505 2.50 -10.93 6.58
N VAL A 506 3.73 -10.51 6.26
CA VAL A 506 4.78 -10.20 7.22
C VAL A 506 5.39 -8.86 6.87
N THR A 507 5.60 -8.01 7.88
CA THR A 507 6.34 -6.74 7.74
C THR A 507 7.48 -6.72 8.73
N VAL A 508 8.70 -6.53 8.24
CA VAL A 508 9.94 -6.50 9.01
C VAL A 508 10.49 -5.08 9.01
N PHE A 509 10.61 -4.49 10.19
CA PHE A 509 11.33 -3.23 10.43
C PHE A 509 12.68 -3.59 11.01
N ALA A 510 13.74 -3.32 10.28
CA ALA A 510 15.11 -3.61 10.68
C ALA A 510 15.89 -2.33 10.99
N GLY A 511 16.90 -2.45 11.85
CA GLY A 511 17.67 -1.31 12.34
C GLY A 511 16.78 -0.36 13.15
N GLU A 512 16.86 0.92 12.84
CA GLU A 512 15.98 1.94 13.42
C GLU A 512 14.74 2.22 12.56
N GLY A 513 14.40 1.29 11.64
CA GLY A 513 13.35 1.47 10.64
C GLY A 513 13.85 2.12 9.35
N ASP A 514 15.15 2.20 9.16
CA ASP A 514 15.76 2.64 7.90
C ASP A 514 15.76 1.55 6.82
N THR A 515 15.42 0.33 7.19
CA THR A 515 15.23 -0.81 6.28
C THR A 515 13.93 -1.53 6.61
N VAL A 516 13.04 -1.65 5.62
CA VAL A 516 11.73 -2.30 5.79
C VAL A 516 11.50 -3.29 4.65
N LEU A 517 10.92 -4.46 4.98
CA LEU A 517 10.46 -5.45 4.01
C LEU A 517 9.01 -5.83 4.32
N THR A 518 8.16 -5.76 3.31
CA THR A 518 6.75 -6.18 3.39
C THR A 518 6.48 -7.25 2.35
N ASP A 519 6.04 -8.42 2.82
CA ASP A 519 5.75 -9.56 1.97
C ASP A 519 4.40 -10.19 2.33
N GLN A 520 3.59 -10.50 1.32
CA GLN A 520 2.45 -11.41 1.49
C GLN A 520 2.94 -12.83 1.68
N VAL A 521 2.23 -13.56 2.53
CA VAL A 521 2.45 -14.99 2.80
C VAL A 521 1.10 -15.67 2.94
N PHE A 522 1.00 -16.94 2.56
CA PHE A 522 -0.27 -17.67 2.60
C PHE A 522 -0.09 -19.02 3.31
N PRO A 523 0.18 -19.00 4.65
CA PRO A 523 0.45 -20.19 5.41
C PRO A 523 -0.82 -21.04 5.58
N PRO A 524 -0.68 -22.37 5.79
CA PRO A 524 -1.82 -23.20 6.17
C PRO A 524 -2.42 -22.72 7.49
N ALA A 525 -3.74 -22.94 7.66
CA ALA A 525 -4.41 -22.61 8.90
C ALA A 525 -3.87 -23.48 10.07
N GLY A 526 -3.75 -22.89 11.25
CA GLY A 526 -3.31 -23.59 12.45
C GLY A 526 -2.61 -22.67 13.44
N PRO A 527 -2.19 -23.22 14.60
CA PRO A 527 -1.42 -22.47 15.57
C PRO A 527 -0.05 -22.05 15.04
N ALA A 528 0.42 -20.89 15.45
CA ALA A 528 1.74 -20.39 15.07
C ALA A 528 2.85 -21.25 15.66
N ALA A 529 3.90 -21.47 14.90
CA ALA A 529 5.16 -22.07 15.32
C ALA A 529 6.29 -21.08 15.14
N VAL A 530 7.11 -20.93 16.18
CA VAL A 530 8.28 -20.04 16.17
C VAL A 530 9.52 -20.87 16.42
N SER A 531 10.57 -20.64 15.64
CA SER A 531 11.89 -21.21 15.89
C SER A 531 13.01 -20.24 15.57
N LEU A 532 14.12 -20.33 16.26
CA LEU A 532 15.37 -19.66 15.92
C LEU A 532 16.22 -20.59 15.05
N PHE A 533 17.07 -20.03 14.21
CA PHE A 533 17.98 -20.81 13.36
C PHE A 533 19.36 -20.16 13.26
N GLY A 534 20.38 -20.99 13.14
CA GLY A 534 21.74 -20.62 12.80
C GLY A 534 22.31 -21.56 11.74
N VAL A 535 23.12 -21.03 10.83
CA VAL A 535 23.78 -21.77 9.75
C VAL A 535 25.27 -21.49 9.81
N ASP A 536 26.08 -22.55 9.83
CA ASP A 536 27.55 -22.51 9.74
C ASP A 536 28.23 -21.54 10.73
N GLY A 537 27.82 -21.61 12.00
CA GLY A 537 28.37 -20.80 13.08
C GLY A 537 27.35 -20.48 14.16
N ASP A 538 27.80 -19.83 15.20
CA ASP A 538 27.01 -19.46 16.38
C ASP A 538 26.48 -18.04 16.23
N ALA A 539 25.26 -17.84 16.69
CA ALA A 539 24.59 -16.55 16.82
C ALA A 539 23.95 -16.42 18.20
N ALA A 540 23.35 -15.30 18.49
CA ALA A 540 22.51 -15.09 19.67
C ALA A 540 21.36 -14.14 19.38
N VAL A 541 20.38 -14.16 20.23
CA VAL A 541 19.31 -13.16 20.26
C VAL A 541 19.22 -12.56 21.65
N ARG A 542 18.96 -11.25 21.71
CA ARG A 542 18.67 -10.52 22.95
C ARG A 542 17.29 -9.89 22.87
N ASP A 543 16.68 -9.71 24.03
CA ASP A 543 15.39 -9.06 24.19
C ASP A 543 14.34 -9.63 23.23
N LEU A 544 14.30 -10.99 23.11
CA LEU A 544 13.32 -11.66 22.27
C LEU A 544 11.98 -11.75 22.99
N ASP A 545 11.02 -11.03 22.48
CA ASP A 545 9.63 -11.03 22.92
C ASP A 545 8.71 -11.40 21.77
N VAL A 546 7.68 -12.21 22.07
CA VAL A 546 6.60 -12.57 21.15
C VAL A 546 5.27 -12.26 21.81
N TRP A 547 4.47 -11.39 21.20
CA TRP A 547 3.12 -11.04 21.66
C TRP A 547 2.04 -11.55 20.73
N SER A 548 0.92 -11.97 21.29
CA SER A 548 -0.34 -12.09 20.57
C SER A 548 -0.98 -10.71 20.42
N LEU A 549 -1.59 -10.46 19.27
CA LEU A 549 -2.31 -9.21 18.98
C LEU A 549 -3.80 -9.46 18.77
N ASN A 550 -4.63 -8.51 19.17
CA ASN A 550 -6.05 -8.47 18.79
C ASN A 550 -6.20 -8.13 17.30
N SER A 551 -7.29 -8.62 16.73
CA SER A 551 -7.77 -8.19 15.42
C SER A 551 -8.36 -6.78 15.50
N ILE A 552 -8.11 -5.96 14.48
CA ILE A 552 -8.74 -4.64 14.32
C ILE A 552 -10.24 -4.72 13.98
N TRP A 553 -10.75 -5.92 13.73
CA TRP A 553 -12.16 -6.15 13.36
C TRP A 553 -13.05 -6.58 14.54
N LYS A 554 -12.47 -6.84 15.73
CA LYS A 554 -13.19 -7.49 16.83
C LYS A 554 -14.11 -6.59 17.66
N ASP A 555 -13.99 -5.27 17.57
CA ASP A 555 -14.75 -4.33 18.41
C ASP A 555 -15.69 -3.41 17.61
N VAL A 556 -15.97 -3.74 16.35
CA VAL A 556 -16.96 -3.02 15.51
C VAL A 556 -18.31 -3.76 15.61
N GLN A 557 -18.88 -3.78 16.81
CA GLN A 557 -20.29 -4.17 17.04
C GLN A 557 -21.12 -2.95 17.40
#